data_40be58dd74f8212368debcc9d6d646ee
#
_entry.id   40be58dd74f8212368debcc9d6d646ee
#
_cell.length_a   1.000
_cell.length_b   1.000
_cell.length_c   1.000
_cell.angle_alpha   90.00
_cell.angle_beta   90.00
_cell.angle_gamma   90.00
#
_symmetry.space_group_name_H-M   'P 1'
#
loop_
_entity.id
_entity.type
_entity.pdbx_description
1 polymer ?
#
loop_
_entity_poly.entity_id
_entity_poly.type
_entity_poly.pdbx_seq_one_letter_code
_entity_poly.pdbx_strand_id
1 'polypeptide(L)' 'MYSIGQLSKKTQVKVPTIRYYEEIGILAPADRTEGNQRRYDAAGLERLSFIKHA' A
#
# COMPACT_ATOMS: atom_id res chain seq x y z
N MET A 1 1.44 7.76 -8.77
CA MET A 1 1.55 6.55 -7.95
C MET A 1 2.20 6.85 -6.62
N TYR A 2 1.97 6.02 -5.64
CA TYR A 2 2.44 6.24 -4.28
C TYR A 2 3.48 5.19 -3.90
N SER A 3 4.52 5.61 -3.19
CA SER A 3 5.44 4.67 -2.54
C SER A 3 4.77 4.10 -1.29
N ILE A 4 5.35 3.05 -0.73
CA ILE A 4 4.80 2.47 0.50
C ILE A 4 4.83 3.48 1.65
N GLY A 5 5.86 4.32 1.71
CA GLY A 5 5.94 5.38 2.71
C GLY A 5 4.87 6.43 2.55
N GLN A 6 4.60 6.83 1.29
CA GLN A 6 3.53 7.79 1.01
C GLN A 6 2.16 7.20 1.34
N LEU A 7 1.97 5.93 1.02
CA LEU A 7 0.73 5.24 1.31
C LEU A 7 0.49 5.19 2.82
N SER A 8 1.52 4.86 3.57
CA SER A 8 1.47 4.85 5.03
C SER A 8 1.05 6.21 5.59
N LYS A 9 1.66 7.26 5.06
CA LYS A 9 1.40 8.62 5.52
C LYS A 9 -0.03 9.06 5.21
N LYS A 10 -0.52 8.73 4.03
CA LYS A 10 -1.86 9.13 3.60
C LYS A 10 -2.96 8.36 4.31
N THR A 11 -2.73 7.12 4.65
CA THR A 11 -3.73 6.26 5.28
C THR A 11 -3.55 6.13 6.78
N GLN A 12 -2.41 6.58 7.31
CA GLN A 12 -2.05 6.44 8.70
C GLN A 12 -1.95 4.98 9.14
N VAL A 13 -1.64 4.10 8.19
CA VAL A 13 -1.38 2.69 8.45
C VAL A 13 0.13 2.50 8.41
N LYS A 14 0.68 1.83 9.41
CA LYS A 14 2.13 1.64 9.51
C LYS A 14 2.65 0.76 8.39
N VAL A 15 3.88 1.05 7.94
CA VAL A 15 4.51 0.29 6.85
C VAL A 15 4.52 -1.23 7.11
N PRO A 16 4.89 -1.72 8.29
CA PRO A 16 4.83 -3.17 8.54
C PRO A 16 3.43 -3.75 8.36
N THR A 17 2.40 -3.00 8.70
CA THR A 17 1.01 -3.43 8.53
C THR A 17 0.65 -3.51 7.05
N ILE A 18 1.10 -2.53 6.25
CA ILE A 18 0.88 -2.54 4.80
C ILE A 18 1.54 -3.76 4.19
N ARG A 19 2.76 -4.07 4.60
CA ARG A 19 3.48 -5.25 4.13
C ARG A 19 2.75 -6.53 4.47
N TYR A 20 2.16 -6.58 5.65
CA TYR A 20 1.38 -7.74 6.07
C TYR A 20 0.17 -7.93 5.16
N TYR A 21 -0.57 -6.86 4.88
CA TYR A 21 -1.72 -6.93 3.99
C TYR A 21 -1.34 -7.38 2.58
N GLU A 22 -0.17 -6.94 2.12
CA GLU A 22 0.34 -7.36 0.82
C GLU A 22 0.68 -8.86 0.84
N GLU A 23 1.27 -9.32 1.91
CA GLU A 23 1.66 -10.71 2.07
C GLU A 23 0.47 -11.66 2.06
N ILE A 24 -0.61 -11.28 2.71
CA ILE A 24 -1.81 -12.13 2.75
C ILE A 24 -2.73 -11.92 1.55
N GLY A 25 -2.33 -11.09 0.60
CA GLY A 25 -3.05 -10.95 -0.66
C GLY A 25 -4.19 -9.95 -0.66
N ILE A 26 -4.37 -9.21 0.41
CA ILE A 26 -5.42 -8.19 0.48
C ILE A 26 -5.03 -6.96 -0.35
N LEU A 27 -3.75 -6.66 -0.41
CA LEU A 27 -3.22 -5.52 -1.13
C LEU A 27 -2.13 -5.99 -2.08
N ALA A 28 -2.13 -5.48 -3.30
CA ALA A 28 -1.09 -5.80 -4.27
C ALA A 28 -0.51 -4.50 -4.85
N PRO A 29 0.83 -4.43 -5.02
CA PRO A 29 1.40 -3.25 -5.66
C PRO A 29 1.04 -3.21 -7.14
N ALA A 30 0.80 -1.99 -7.64
CA ALA A 30 0.47 -1.81 -9.05
C ALA A 30 1.69 -2.04 -9.93
N ASP A 31 2.87 -1.67 -9.45
CA ASP A 31 4.10 -1.76 -10.22
C ASP A 31 5.31 -1.71 -9.31
N ARG A 32 6.48 -1.97 -9.88
CA ARG A 32 7.76 -1.86 -9.19
C ARG A 32 8.72 -1.04 -10.05
N THR A 33 9.50 -0.19 -9.39
CA THR A 33 10.52 0.60 -10.08
C THR A 33 11.74 -0.27 -10.39
N GLU A 34 12.71 0.30 -11.12
CA GLU A 34 13.98 -0.37 -11.41
C GLU A 34 14.72 -0.74 -10.13
N GLY A 35 14.55 0.03 -9.07
CA GLY A 35 15.13 -0.28 -7.77
C GLY A 35 14.32 -1.28 -6.97
N ASN A 36 13.37 -1.95 -7.61
CA ASN A 36 12.49 -2.95 -6.99
C ASN A 36 11.64 -2.36 -5.86
N GLN A 37 11.36 -1.07 -5.92
CA GLN A 37 10.49 -0.42 -4.95
C GLN A 37 9.04 -0.58 -5.36
N ARG A 38 8.19 -0.86 -4.39
CA ARG A 38 6.77 -1.03 -4.63
C ARG A 38 6.10 0.31 -4.89
N ARG A 39 5.19 0.31 -5.87
CA ARG A 39 4.38 1.48 -6.19
C ARG A 39 2.92 1.10 -6.15
N TYR A 40 2.12 1.98 -5.58
CA TYR A 40 0.69 1.75 -5.42
C TYR A 40 -0.08 2.83 -6.17
N ASP A 41 -1.20 2.44 -6.78
CA ASP A 41 -2.07 3.38 -7.47
C ASP A 41 -3.22 3.84 -6.55
N ALA A 42 -4.14 4.63 -7.12
CA ALA A 42 -5.28 5.13 -6.36
C ALA A 42 -6.15 3.98 -5.84
N ALA A 43 -6.25 2.89 -6.58
CA ALA A 43 -7.02 1.73 -6.15
C ALA A 43 -6.40 1.10 -4.90
N GLY A 44 -5.07 1.04 -4.82
CA GLY A 44 -4.39 0.56 -3.63
C GLY A 44 -4.63 1.45 -2.44
N LEU A 45 -4.58 2.76 -2.65
CA LEU A 45 -4.86 3.72 -1.60
C LEU A 45 -6.28 3.57 -1.08
N GLU A 46 -7.25 3.44 -1.97
CA GLU A 46 -8.65 3.26 -1.61
C GLU A 46 -8.87 1.97 -0.81
N ARG A 47 -8.27 0.89 -1.28
CA ARG A 47 -8.42 -0.41 -0.61
C ARG A 47 -7.88 -0.36 0.80
N LEU A 48 -6.70 0.23 0.97
CA LEU A 48 -6.08 0.32 2.28
C LEU A 48 -6.89 1.21 3.21
N SER A 49 -7.40 2.32 2.69
CA SER A 49 -8.26 3.23 3.43
C SER A 49 -9.54 2.54 3.88
N PHE A 50 -10.13 1.72 3.00
CA PHE A 50 -11.32 0.94 3.30
C PHE A 50 -11.07 -0.06 4.42
N ILE A 51 -9.94 -0.78 4.35
CA ILE A 51 -9.57 -1.76 5.37
C ILE A 51 -9.43 -1.09 6.73
N LYS A 52 -8.80 0.08 6.75
CA LYS A 52 -8.58 0.81 8.00
C LYS A 52 -9.90 1.19 8.67
N HIS A 53 -10.90 1.52 7.87
CA HIS A 53 -12.19 1.97 8.38
C HIS A 53 -13.21 0.85 8.58
N ALA A 54 -12.84 -0.33 8.17
CA ALA A 54 -13.66 -1.51 8.41
C ALA A 54 -13.38 -2.08 9.80
#